data_58b3ee9892afd58632f68700ca025c70
#
_entry.id   58b3ee9892afd58632f68700ca025c70
#
_cell.length_a   1.000
_cell.length_b   1.000
_cell.length_c   1.000
_cell.angle_alpha   90.00
_cell.angle_beta   90.00
_cell.angle_gamma   90.00
#
_symmetry.space_group_name_H-M   'P 1'
#
loop_
_entity.id
_entity.type
_entity.pdbx_description
1 polymer ?
#
loop_
_entity_poly.entity_id
_entity_poly.type
_entity_poly.pdbx_seq_one_letter_code
_entity_poly.pdbx_strand_id
1 'polypeptide(L)'
;MNASLVPILGIIGALAVASGIAYVGSSGGVTAGGWPVFLICGVFAFVVQWLMFIHAWAKKTEHFFDLTGSITYVVMIVGALLMSGRFDLGSLVVCGCILIWAGRLGPFLFQRVKNAGEDRRFRAMKENFMLFLMTWTLQGTWVFVTAACALAALTSSQTIPLGGWMVAGLVLWIAGFAIEVIADRQKTEFRADPANQDKFITHGLWAWSRHPNYFGEIMLWCGIAVISYPALVGLQIFTLISPIFVVVLLTAISGVRMLETRGNRKWGDDPEYQAYKRATPVLVMWPPKKSATSV
;
A
#
# COMPACT_ATOMS: atom_id res chain seq x y z
N MET A 1 -0.09 28.94 10.47
CA MET A 1 -1.28 28.15 10.11
C MET A 1 -1.77 27.47 11.38
N ASN A 2 -3.01 27.69 11.81
CA ASN A 2 -3.54 27.11 13.06
C ASN A 2 -3.36 25.59 13.07
N ALA A 3 -2.83 25.04 14.16
CA ALA A 3 -2.50 23.60 14.30
C ALA A 3 -3.70 22.66 14.03
N SER A 4 -4.93 23.16 14.17
CA SER A 4 -6.16 22.42 13.87
C SER A 4 -6.61 22.49 12.40
N LEU A 5 -6.13 23.46 11.61
CA LEU A 5 -6.57 23.64 10.23
C LEU A 5 -5.97 22.55 9.28
N VAL A 6 -4.72 22.17 9.51
CA VAL A 6 -4.03 21.15 8.68
C VAL A 6 -4.76 19.81 8.67
N PRO A 7 -5.15 19.23 9.84
CA PRO A 7 -5.91 17.98 9.85
C PRO A 7 -7.27 18.09 9.17
N ILE A 8 -7.98 19.18 9.33
CA ILE A 8 -9.29 19.39 8.70
C ILE A 8 -9.15 19.41 7.18
N LEU A 9 -8.20 20.20 6.65
CA LEU A 9 -7.93 20.24 5.22
C LEU A 9 -7.47 18.88 4.68
N GLY A 10 -6.69 18.13 5.47
CA GLY A 10 -6.27 16.77 5.13
C GLY A 10 -7.47 15.81 5.00
N ILE A 11 -8.43 15.86 5.93
CA ILE A 11 -9.66 15.06 5.88
C ILE A 11 -10.50 15.45 4.66
N ILE A 12 -10.73 16.75 4.44
CA ILE A 12 -11.50 17.23 3.29
C ILE A 12 -10.86 16.80 1.98
N GLY A 13 -9.54 16.96 1.84
CA GLY A 13 -8.79 16.54 0.66
C GLY A 13 -8.88 15.03 0.42
N ALA A 14 -8.73 14.23 1.48
CA ALA A 14 -8.85 12.77 1.42
C ALA A 14 -10.25 12.33 0.93
N LEU A 15 -11.30 12.92 1.50
CA LEU A 15 -12.68 12.63 1.11
C LEU A 15 -13.00 13.13 -0.31
N ALA A 16 -12.48 14.27 -0.71
CA ALA A 16 -12.65 14.78 -2.08
C ALA A 16 -12.02 13.85 -3.13
N VAL A 17 -10.78 13.38 -2.88
CA VAL A 17 -10.12 12.40 -3.74
C VAL A 17 -10.92 11.09 -3.80
N ALA A 18 -11.33 10.56 -2.64
CA ALA A 18 -12.12 9.33 -2.59
C ALA A 18 -13.47 9.47 -3.31
N SER A 19 -14.15 10.63 -3.16
CA SER A 19 -15.42 10.89 -3.87
C SER A 19 -15.23 10.96 -5.38
N GLY A 20 -14.15 11.60 -5.86
CA GLY A 20 -13.80 11.61 -7.28
C GLY A 20 -13.55 10.21 -7.83
N ILE A 21 -12.80 9.38 -7.11
CA ILE A 21 -12.55 7.99 -7.48
C ILE A 21 -13.84 7.15 -7.41
N ALA A 22 -14.70 7.37 -6.40
CA ALA A 22 -15.99 6.72 -6.30
C ALA A 22 -16.88 7.04 -7.49
N TYR A 23 -16.91 8.31 -7.93
CA TYR A 23 -17.68 8.74 -9.11
C TYR A 23 -17.20 8.05 -10.39
N VAL A 24 -15.89 8.12 -10.70
CA VAL A 24 -15.36 7.54 -11.94
C VAL A 24 -15.38 6.01 -11.92
N GLY A 25 -15.06 5.38 -10.78
CA GLY A 25 -15.05 3.93 -10.65
C GLY A 25 -16.43 3.29 -10.70
N SER A 26 -17.48 4.02 -10.31
CA SER A 26 -18.88 3.56 -10.38
C SER A 26 -19.46 3.63 -11.79
N SER A 27 -18.85 4.36 -12.72
CA SER A 27 -19.35 4.54 -14.08
C SER A 27 -19.35 3.22 -14.85
N GLY A 28 -20.51 2.81 -15.38
CA GLY A 28 -20.62 1.56 -16.15
C GLY A 28 -20.46 0.28 -15.33
N GLY A 29 -20.45 0.38 -14.00
CA GLY A 29 -20.34 -0.74 -13.09
C GLY A 29 -21.70 -1.34 -12.69
N VAL A 30 -21.66 -2.52 -12.05
CA VAL A 30 -22.86 -3.19 -11.54
C VAL A 30 -23.37 -2.50 -10.26
N THR A 31 -24.67 -2.67 -10.00
CA THR A 31 -25.36 -2.12 -8.82
C THR A 31 -25.92 -3.23 -7.93
N ALA A 32 -25.94 -2.98 -6.63
CA ALA A 32 -26.60 -3.81 -5.64
C ALA A 32 -27.54 -2.93 -4.81
N GLY A 33 -28.83 -3.31 -4.72
CA GLY A 33 -29.84 -2.50 -4.02
C GLY A 33 -30.00 -1.08 -4.58
N GLY A 34 -29.74 -0.87 -5.87
CA GLY A 34 -29.81 0.44 -6.53
C GLY A 34 -28.56 1.30 -6.40
N TRP A 35 -27.52 0.87 -5.65
CA TRP A 35 -26.29 1.59 -5.45
C TRP A 35 -25.12 0.94 -6.21
N PRO A 36 -24.19 1.72 -6.82
CA PRO A 36 -22.99 1.14 -7.42
C PRO A 36 -22.17 0.35 -6.41
N VAL A 37 -21.83 -0.89 -6.73
CA VAL A 37 -21.03 -1.76 -5.83
C VAL A 37 -19.68 -1.13 -5.52
N PHE A 38 -19.05 -0.46 -6.49
CA PHE A 38 -17.82 0.27 -6.30
C PHE A 38 -17.94 1.34 -5.20
N LEU A 39 -19.04 2.14 -5.21
CA LEU A 39 -19.31 3.15 -4.18
C LEU A 39 -19.54 2.50 -2.81
N ILE A 40 -20.30 1.39 -2.75
CA ILE A 40 -20.52 0.64 -1.50
C ILE A 40 -19.17 0.24 -0.88
N CYS A 41 -18.25 -0.29 -1.69
CA CYS A 41 -16.89 -0.65 -1.24
C CYS A 41 -16.12 0.57 -0.71
N GLY A 42 -16.22 1.71 -1.38
CA GLY A 42 -15.59 2.95 -0.93
C GLY A 42 -16.13 3.42 0.42
N VAL A 43 -17.44 3.49 0.57
CA VAL A 43 -18.10 3.85 1.86
C VAL A 43 -17.69 2.89 2.97
N PHE A 44 -17.71 1.57 2.68
CA PHE A 44 -17.28 0.55 3.62
C PHE A 44 -15.84 0.79 4.11
N ALA A 45 -14.91 1.12 3.20
CA ALA A 45 -13.53 1.39 3.57
C ALA A 45 -13.42 2.48 4.64
N PHE A 46 -14.16 3.59 4.50
CA PHE A 46 -14.15 4.69 5.49
C PHE A 46 -14.86 4.32 6.79
N VAL A 47 -16.02 3.67 6.70
CA VAL A 47 -16.79 3.27 7.89
C VAL A 47 -15.96 2.37 8.79
N VAL A 48 -15.26 1.37 8.24
CA VAL A 48 -14.38 0.50 9.03
C VAL A 48 -13.27 1.29 9.71
N GLN A 49 -12.61 2.21 8.99
CA GLN A 49 -11.55 3.03 9.57
C GLN A 49 -12.06 3.92 10.70
N TRP A 50 -13.24 4.54 10.55
CA TRP A 50 -13.79 5.41 11.58
C TRP A 50 -14.29 4.65 12.80
N LEU A 51 -14.86 3.45 12.61
CA LEU A 51 -15.24 2.58 13.74
C LEU A 51 -13.99 2.15 14.54
N MET A 52 -12.92 1.74 13.84
CA MET A 52 -11.66 1.38 14.50
C MET A 52 -10.94 2.58 15.10
N PHE A 53 -11.09 3.77 14.52
CA PHE A 53 -10.60 5.02 15.13
C PHE A 53 -11.23 5.26 16.50
N ILE A 54 -12.54 5.02 16.69
CA ILE A 54 -13.20 5.19 17.99
C ILE A 54 -12.51 4.32 19.06
N HIS A 55 -12.25 3.05 18.73
CA HIS A 55 -11.50 2.16 19.63
C HIS A 55 -10.07 2.66 19.87
N ALA A 56 -9.36 3.00 18.80
CA ALA A 56 -7.98 3.46 18.86
C ALA A 56 -7.81 4.74 19.67
N TRP A 57 -8.75 5.70 19.51
CA TRP A 57 -8.78 6.93 20.30
C TRP A 57 -9.06 6.68 21.76
N ALA A 58 -10.06 5.84 22.08
CA ALA A 58 -10.43 5.53 23.47
C ALA A 58 -9.29 4.79 24.22
N LYS A 59 -8.53 3.94 23.53
CA LYS A 59 -7.42 3.17 24.11
C LYS A 59 -6.04 3.78 23.88
N LYS A 60 -5.93 4.93 23.20
CA LYS A 60 -4.66 5.59 22.83
C LYS A 60 -3.67 4.62 22.16
N THR A 61 -4.19 3.79 21.23
CA THR A 61 -3.42 2.72 20.57
C THR A 61 -3.49 2.79 19.06
N GLU A 62 -2.41 2.39 18.39
CA GLU A 62 -2.32 2.22 16.95
C GLU A 62 -2.12 0.76 16.53
N HIS A 63 -2.08 -0.18 17.49
CA HIS A 63 -1.69 -1.56 17.25
C HIS A 63 -2.46 -2.25 16.12
N PHE A 64 -3.73 -1.88 15.93
CA PHE A 64 -4.59 -2.46 14.90
C PHE A 64 -4.63 -1.65 13.60
N PHE A 65 -3.86 -0.56 13.48
CA PHE A 65 -3.93 0.31 12.31
C PHE A 65 -3.64 -0.46 11.01
N ASP A 66 -2.46 -1.03 10.87
CA ASP A 66 -2.06 -1.76 9.66
C ASP A 66 -2.94 -3.02 9.42
N LEU A 67 -3.32 -3.73 10.49
CA LEU A 67 -4.20 -4.91 10.40
C LEU A 67 -5.60 -4.53 9.92
N THR A 68 -6.15 -3.41 10.40
CA THR A 68 -7.45 -2.89 9.93
C THR A 68 -7.41 -2.57 8.45
N GLY A 69 -6.34 -1.94 7.97
CA GLY A 69 -6.14 -1.70 6.54
C GLY A 69 -6.19 -2.98 5.73
N SER A 70 -5.45 -4.00 6.15
CA SER A 70 -5.41 -5.30 5.46
C SER A 70 -6.76 -6.03 5.47
N ILE A 71 -7.46 -6.05 6.60
CA ILE A 71 -8.81 -6.62 6.69
C ILE A 71 -9.78 -5.85 5.77
N THR A 72 -9.64 -4.53 5.69
CA THR A 72 -10.48 -3.71 4.81
C THR A 72 -10.27 -4.08 3.34
N TYR A 73 -9.03 -4.30 2.88
CA TYR A 73 -8.76 -4.84 1.54
C TYR A 73 -9.48 -6.18 1.31
N VAL A 74 -9.31 -7.13 2.23
CA VAL A 74 -9.91 -8.47 2.11
C VAL A 74 -11.43 -8.39 1.98
N VAL A 75 -12.10 -7.70 2.93
CA VAL A 75 -13.58 -7.64 2.96
C VAL A 75 -14.11 -6.85 1.76
N MET A 76 -13.45 -5.77 1.35
CA MET A 76 -13.85 -4.94 0.23
C MET A 76 -13.76 -5.71 -1.10
N ILE A 77 -12.66 -6.44 -1.35
CA ILE A 77 -12.46 -7.21 -2.58
C ILE A 77 -13.40 -8.41 -2.65
N VAL A 78 -13.54 -9.16 -1.55
CA VAL A 78 -14.50 -10.28 -1.47
C VAL A 78 -15.94 -9.77 -1.59
N GLY A 79 -16.27 -8.68 -0.91
CA GLY A 79 -17.59 -8.05 -1.00
C GLY A 79 -17.91 -7.59 -2.43
N ALA A 80 -16.96 -6.98 -3.13
CA ALA A 80 -17.12 -6.62 -4.53
C ALA A 80 -17.39 -7.84 -5.41
N LEU A 81 -16.62 -8.92 -5.24
CA LEU A 81 -16.80 -10.17 -5.98
C LEU A 81 -18.21 -10.77 -5.76
N LEU A 82 -18.63 -10.87 -4.49
CA LEU A 82 -19.93 -11.44 -4.12
C LEU A 82 -21.10 -10.58 -4.60
N MET A 83 -21.05 -9.26 -4.36
CA MET A 83 -22.13 -8.35 -4.77
C MET A 83 -22.23 -8.18 -6.29
N SER A 84 -21.13 -8.33 -7.01
CA SER A 84 -21.12 -8.26 -8.48
C SER A 84 -21.50 -9.58 -9.14
N GLY A 85 -21.48 -10.71 -8.41
CA GLY A 85 -21.67 -12.04 -8.97
C GLY A 85 -20.57 -12.46 -9.96
N ARG A 86 -19.38 -11.88 -9.85
CA ARG A 86 -18.25 -12.07 -10.78
C ARG A 86 -17.37 -13.22 -10.34
N PHE A 87 -17.71 -14.43 -10.76
CA PHE A 87 -16.94 -15.64 -10.45
C PHE A 87 -16.18 -16.21 -11.66
N ASP A 88 -15.99 -15.38 -12.70
CA ASP A 88 -15.09 -15.74 -13.81
C ASP A 88 -13.64 -15.84 -13.33
N LEU A 89 -12.84 -16.65 -14.02
CA LEU A 89 -11.47 -16.96 -13.62
C LEU A 89 -10.60 -15.69 -13.50
N GLY A 90 -10.80 -14.70 -14.37
CA GLY A 90 -10.06 -13.43 -14.33
C GLY A 90 -10.34 -12.66 -13.04
N SER A 91 -11.60 -12.56 -12.63
CA SER A 91 -12.01 -11.93 -11.37
C SER A 91 -11.49 -12.69 -10.14
N LEU A 92 -11.52 -14.04 -10.18
CA LEU A 92 -10.97 -14.88 -9.11
C LEU A 92 -9.45 -14.70 -8.96
N VAL A 93 -8.73 -14.56 -10.06
CA VAL A 93 -7.27 -14.32 -10.05
C VAL A 93 -6.95 -12.97 -9.42
N VAL A 94 -7.63 -11.88 -9.83
CA VAL A 94 -7.41 -10.55 -9.22
C VAL A 94 -7.73 -10.57 -7.72
N CYS A 95 -8.85 -11.18 -7.35
CA CYS A 95 -9.24 -11.37 -5.96
C CYS A 95 -8.14 -12.14 -5.20
N GLY A 96 -7.71 -13.29 -5.72
CA GLY A 96 -6.68 -14.13 -5.12
C GLY A 96 -5.34 -13.40 -4.91
N CYS A 97 -4.89 -12.63 -5.90
CA CYS A 97 -3.68 -11.81 -5.78
C CYS A 97 -3.76 -10.84 -4.59
N ILE A 98 -4.85 -10.09 -4.47
CA ILE A 98 -5.01 -9.12 -3.39
C ILE A 98 -5.18 -9.81 -2.04
N LEU A 99 -5.90 -10.93 -1.97
CA LEU A 99 -6.05 -11.70 -0.73
C LEU A 99 -4.72 -12.27 -0.24
N ILE A 100 -3.88 -12.81 -1.13
CA ILE A 100 -2.53 -13.32 -0.80
C ILE A 100 -1.66 -12.18 -0.27
N TRP A 101 -1.64 -11.04 -0.96
CA TRP A 101 -0.85 -9.88 -0.55
C TRP A 101 -1.32 -9.33 0.80
N ALA A 102 -2.61 -9.03 0.97
CA ALA A 102 -3.17 -8.47 2.20
C ALA A 102 -3.07 -9.45 3.37
N GLY A 103 -3.33 -10.76 3.12
CA GLY A 103 -3.21 -11.82 4.11
C GLY A 103 -1.78 -12.05 4.60
N ARG A 104 -0.77 -11.71 3.81
CA ARG A 104 0.65 -11.72 4.21
C ARG A 104 1.04 -10.42 4.92
N LEU A 105 0.70 -9.27 4.33
CA LEU A 105 1.18 -7.97 4.80
C LEU A 105 0.59 -7.59 6.18
N GLY A 106 -0.72 -7.79 6.37
CA GLY A 106 -1.40 -7.41 7.60
C GLY A 106 -0.83 -8.08 8.85
N PRO A 107 -0.76 -9.42 8.92
CA PRO A 107 -0.15 -10.13 10.03
C PRO A 107 1.33 -9.77 10.23
N PHE A 108 2.09 -9.58 9.15
CA PHE A 108 3.49 -9.17 9.22
C PHE A 108 3.67 -7.81 9.90
N LEU A 109 2.89 -6.80 9.48
CA LEU A 109 2.96 -5.45 10.06
C LEU A 109 2.45 -5.44 11.50
N PHE A 110 1.35 -6.14 11.77
CA PHE A 110 0.82 -6.28 13.13
C PHE A 110 1.83 -6.91 14.09
N GLN A 111 2.47 -8.02 13.69
CA GLN A 111 3.48 -8.67 14.52
C GLN A 111 4.70 -7.78 14.73
N ARG A 112 5.11 -7.01 13.71
CA ARG A 112 6.19 -6.04 13.82
C ARG A 112 5.91 -4.97 14.87
N VAL A 113 4.70 -4.39 14.88
CA VAL A 113 4.29 -3.38 15.86
C VAL A 113 4.19 -4.00 17.25
N LYS A 114 3.60 -5.19 17.37
CA LYS A 114 3.50 -5.93 18.63
C LYS A 114 4.89 -6.20 19.24
N ASN A 115 5.85 -6.63 18.45
CA ASN A 115 7.22 -6.90 18.91
C ASN A 115 7.97 -5.61 19.29
N ALA A 116 7.69 -4.50 18.63
CA ALA A 116 8.29 -3.19 18.93
C ALA A 116 7.62 -2.46 20.11
N GLY A 117 6.46 -2.95 20.59
CA GLY A 117 5.63 -2.34 21.62
C GLY A 117 4.76 -1.19 21.14
N GLU A 118 5.24 -0.39 20.18
CA GLU A 118 4.50 0.72 19.57
C GLU A 118 5.07 1.09 18.19
N ASP A 119 4.26 1.74 17.37
CA ASP A 119 4.76 2.47 16.21
C ASP A 119 4.98 3.95 16.58
N ARG A 120 6.25 4.34 16.69
CA ARG A 120 6.66 5.70 17.10
C ARG A 120 6.09 6.81 16.21
N ARG A 121 5.64 6.51 14.99
CA ARG A 121 5.00 7.48 14.10
C ARG A 121 3.73 8.05 14.71
N PHE A 122 3.03 7.25 15.49
CA PHE A 122 1.73 7.60 16.06
C PHE A 122 1.79 8.32 17.42
N ARG A 123 2.96 8.44 18.06
CA ARG A 123 3.08 9.05 19.40
C ARG A 123 2.39 10.41 19.49
N ALA A 124 2.78 11.33 18.61
CA ALA A 124 2.20 12.67 18.59
C ALA A 124 0.76 12.68 18.06
N MET A 125 0.40 11.73 17.18
CA MET A 125 -0.93 11.66 16.59
C MET A 125 -1.97 11.23 17.62
N LYS A 126 -1.66 10.25 18.49
CA LYS A 126 -2.56 9.73 19.53
C LYS A 126 -2.98 10.79 20.57
N GLU A 127 -2.22 11.86 20.73
CA GLU A 127 -2.53 12.95 21.66
C GLU A 127 -3.44 14.02 21.05
N ASN A 128 -3.60 14.07 19.72
CA ASN A 128 -4.42 15.05 19.02
C ASN A 128 -5.56 14.37 18.27
N PHE A 129 -6.80 14.60 18.68
CA PHE A 129 -8.00 13.99 18.11
C PHE A 129 -8.09 14.18 16.59
N MET A 130 -7.97 15.44 16.13
CA MET A 130 -8.13 15.74 14.69
C MET A 130 -7.00 15.17 13.85
N LEU A 131 -5.76 15.18 14.35
CA LEU A 131 -4.63 14.60 13.64
C LEU A 131 -4.74 13.07 13.56
N PHE A 132 -5.20 12.44 14.63
CA PHE A 132 -5.39 10.98 14.64
C PHE A 132 -6.59 10.56 13.78
N LEU A 133 -7.70 11.33 13.81
CA LEU A 133 -8.84 11.11 12.92
C LEU A 133 -8.44 11.27 11.44
N MET A 134 -7.66 12.31 11.11
CA MET A 134 -7.11 12.49 9.77
C MET A 134 -6.29 11.27 9.34
N THR A 135 -5.46 10.74 10.21
CA THR A 135 -4.62 9.57 9.90
C THR A 135 -5.45 8.35 9.55
N TRP A 136 -6.52 8.07 10.31
CA TRP A 136 -7.46 6.98 10.01
C TRP A 136 -8.26 7.24 8.72
N THR A 137 -8.65 8.49 8.48
CA THR A 137 -9.33 8.87 7.22
C THR A 137 -8.41 8.69 6.01
N LEU A 138 -7.15 9.09 6.12
CA LEU A 138 -6.13 8.87 5.09
C LEU A 138 -5.91 7.39 4.82
N GLN A 139 -6.00 6.52 5.82
CA GLN A 139 -5.94 5.07 5.60
C GLN A 139 -7.12 4.55 4.79
N GLY A 140 -8.34 5.05 5.04
CA GLY A 140 -9.50 4.72 4.21
C GLY A 140 -9.29 5.12 2.75
N THR A 141 -8.78 6.33 2.52
CA THR A 141 -8.39 6.80 1.19
C THR A 141 -7.32 5.92 0.57
N TRP A 142 -6.28 5.58 1.36
CA TRP A 142 -5.21 4.69 0.90
C TRP A 142 -5.75 3.36 0.41
N VAL A 143 -6.49 2.63 1.24
CA VAL A 143 -7.03 1.31 0.91
C VAL A 143 -7.92 1.40 -0.33
N PHE A 144 -8.81 2.37 -0.39
CA PHE A 144 -9.77 2.52 -1.47
C PHE A 144 -9.11 2.90 -2.81
N VAL A 145 -8.22 3.89 -2.82
CA VAL A 145 -7.57 4.35 -4.06
C VAL A 145 -6.55 3.34 -4.56
N THR A 146 -5.81 2.67 -3.68
CA THR A 146 -4.88 1.60 -4.08
C THR A 146 -5.63 0.45 -4.75
N ALA A 147 -6.78 0.04 -4.22
CA ALA A 147 -7.58 -1.04 -4.80
C ALA A 147 -8.47 -0.59 -5.98
N ALA A 148 -8.52 0.70 -6.31
CA ALA A 148 -9.54 1.24 -7.20
C ALA A 148 -9.60 0.58 -8.58
N CYS A 149 -8.46 0.29 -9.23
CA CYS A 149 -8.48 -0.36 -10.54
C CYS A 149 -8.99 -1.82 -10.46
N ALA A 150 -8.62 -2.56 -9.42
CA ALA A 150 -9.12 -3.90 -9.18
C ALA A 150 -10.62 -3.90 -8.89
N LEU A 151 -11.08 -3.01 -7.99
CA LEU A 151 -12.50 -2.84 -7.68
C LEU A 151 -13.31 -2.45 -8.91
N ALA A 152 -12.81 -1.52 -9.73
CA ALA A 152 -13.47 -1.12 -10.97
C ALA A 152 -13.61 -2.31 -11.93
N ALA A 153 -12.57 -3.13 -12.09
CA ALA A 153 -12.62 -4.32 -12.94
C ALA A 153 -13.58 -5.40 -12.38
N LEU A 154 -13.56 -5.65 -11.06
CA LEU A 154 -14.45 -6.61 -10.40
C LEU A 154 -15.91 -6.19 -10.41
N THR A 155 -16.19 -4.89 -10.48
CA THR A 155 -17.54 -4.32 -10.50
C THR A 155 -17.97 -3.82 -11.88
N SER A 156 -17.14 -4.01 -12.92
CA SER A 156 -17.41 -3.59 -14.29
C SER A 156 -18.55 -4.40 -14.90
N SER A 157 -19.17 -3.88 -15.96
CA SER A 157 -20.06 -4.64 -16.87
C SER A 157 -19.29 -5.63 -17.75
N GLN A 158 -17.97 -5.49 -17.89
CA GLN A 158 -17.11 -6.39 -18.67
C GLN A 158 -16.39 -7.40 -17.77
N THR A 159 -16.11 -8.60 -18.32
CA THR A 159 -15.28 -9.61 -17.64
C THR A 159 -13.80 -9.32 -17.83
N ILE A 160 -12.97 -9.78 -16.91
CA ILE A 160 -11.51 -9.71 -17.03
C ILE A 160 -11.04 -10.84 -17.95
N PRO A 161 -10.54 -10.55 -19.18
CA PRO A 161 -10.22 -11.58 -20.15
C PRO A 161 -8.94 -12.34 -19.79
N LEU A 162 -8.95 -13.66 -20.10
CA LEU A 162 -7.76 -14.49 -20.03
C LEU A 162 -6.94 -14.31 -21.31
N GLY A 163 -5.86 -13.55 -21.24
CA GLY A 163 -5.05 -13.26 -22.43
C GLY A 163 -3.70 -12.63 -22.06
N GLY A 164 -3.08 -11.97 -23.02
CA GLY A 164 -1.75 -11.37 -22.84
C GLY A 164 -1.67 -10.38 -21.67
N TRP A 165 -2.71 -9.60 -21.44
CA TRP A 165 -2.81 -8.66 -20.30
C TRP A 165 -2.79 -9.40 -18.96
N MET A 166 -3.52 -10.51 -18.85
CA MET A 166 -3.53 -11.35 -17.65
C MET A 166 -2.13 -11.92 -17.38
N VAL A 167 -1.50 -12.50 -18.39
CA VAL A 167 -0.16 -13.08 -18.26
C VAL A 167 0.87 -12.02 -17.87
N ALA A 168 0.90 -10.89 -18.59
CA ALA A 168 1.83 -9.80 -18.31
C ALA A 168 1.66 -9.24 -16.89
N GLY A 169 0.41 -9.00 -16.48
CA GLY A 169 0.12 -8.49 -15.15
C GLY A 169 0.44 -9.49 -14.04
N LEU A 170 0.19 -10.79 -14.25
CA LEU A 170 0.58 -11.83 -13.29
C LEU A 170 2.09 -11.95 -13.15
N VAL A 171 2.86 -11.86 -14.23
CA VAL A 171 4.33 -11.85 -14.18
C VAL A 171 4.82 -10.66 -13.34
N LEU A 172 4.29 -9.46 -13.57
CA LEU A 172 4.62 -8.28 -12.77
C LEU A 172 4.22 -8.48 -11.31
N TRP A 173 3.01 -9.00 -11.05
CA TRP A 173 2.53 -9.22 -9.70
C TRP A 173 3.39 -10.24 -8.94
N ILE A 174 3.68 -11.40 -9.53
CA ILE A 174 4.48 -12.46 -8.91
C ILE A 174 5.90 -11.95 -8.62
N ALA A 175 6.54 -11.29 -9.58
CA ALA A 175 7.87 -10.74 -9.41
C ALA A 175 7.90 -9.65 -8.33
N GLY A 176 6.93 -8.72 -8.34
CA GLY A 176 6.81 -7.67 -7.32
C GLY A 176 6.58 -8.24 -5.93
N PHE A 177 5.66 -9.19 -5.80
CA PHE A 177 5.37 -9.86 -4.54
C PHE A 177 6.59 -10.63 -4.00
N ALA A 178 7.31 -11.35 -4.86
CA ALA A 178 8.53 -12.06 -4.48
C ALA A 178 9.62 -11.08 -3.97
N ILE A 179 9.84 -9.96 -4.68
CA ILE A 179 10.78 -8.92 -4.27
C ILE A 179 10.39 -8.35 -2.91
N GLU A 180 9.13 -8.01 -2.70
CA GLU A 180 8.63 -7.46 -1.42
C GLU A 180 8.87 -8.44 -0.27
N VAL A 181 8.45 -9.71 -0.44
CA VAL A 181 8.59 -10.75 0.59
C VAL A 181 10.05 -11.02 0.94
N ILE A 182 10.91 -11.16 -0.07
CA ILE A 182 12.34 -11.43 0.13
C ILE A 182 13.02 -10.24 0.82
N ALA A 183 12.72 -9.01 0.38
CA ALA A 183 13.29 -7.82 0.97
C ALA A 183 12.89 -7.64 2.44
N ASP A 184 11.62 -7.84 2.77
CA ASP A 184 11.11 -7.76 4.14
C ASP A 184 11.73 -8.84 5.02
N ARG A 185 11.87 -10.08 4.51
CA ARG A 185 12.52 -11.18 5.20
C ARG A 185 13.99 -10.86 5.49
N GLN A 186 14.76 -10.46 4.48
CA GLN A 186 16.16 -10.06 4.65
C GLN A 186 16.32 -8.98 5.72
N LYS A 187 15.47 -7.96 5.71
CA LYS A 187 15.50 -6.89 6.71
C LYS A 187 15.13 -7.38 8.11
N THR A 188 14.19 -8.30 8.21
CA THR A 188 13.77 -8.87 9.49
C THR A 188 14.90 -9.73 10.09
N GLU A 189 15.51 -10.60 9.30
CA GLU A 189 16.65 -11.44 9.70
C GLU A 189 17.86 -10.58 10.10
N PHE A 190 18.19 -9.54 9.31
CA PHE A 190 19.26 -8.61 9.64
C PHE A 190 19.05 -7.89 10.98
N ARG A 191 17.83 -7.49 11.29
CA ARG A 191 17.49 -6.82 12.55
C ARG A 191 17.36 -7.74 13.74
N ALA A 192 17.14 -9.04 13.52
CA ALA A 192 17.06 -10.02 14.57
C ALA A 192 18.45 -10.33 15.18
N ASP A 193 19.53 -10.09 14.44
CA ASP A 193 20.90 -10.27 14.92
C ASP A 193 21.32 -9.05 15.79
N PRO A 194 21.63 -9.25 17.08
CA PRO A 194 22.08 -8.19 17.97
C PRO A 194 23.34 -7.46 17.47
N ALA A 195 24.22 -8.14 16.70
CA ALA A 195 25.41 -7.53 16.13
C ALA A 195 25.10 -6.44 15.08
N ASN A 196 23.85 -6.38 14.61
CA ASN A 196 23.37 -5.41 13.61
C ASN A 196 22.50 -4.28 14.21
N GLN A 197 22.40 -4.18 15.53
CA GLN A 197 21.47 -3.25 16.19
C GLN A 197 21.62 -1.80 15.74
N ASP A 198 22.87 -1.35 15.49
CA ASP A 198 23.15 0.03 15.07
C ASP A 198 23.58 0.14 13.61
N LYS A 199 23.49 -0.95 12.86
CA LYS A 199 23.91 -0.99 11.44
C LYS A 199 22.71 -0.81 10.50
N PHE A 200 23.02 -0.54 9.24
CA PHE A 200 22.09 -0.51 8.11
C PHE A 200 22.38 -1.69 7.17
N ILE A 201 21.32 -2.24 6.58
CA ILE A 201 21.43 -3.38 5.67
C ILE A 201 21.93 -2.94 4.29
N THR A 202 22.92 -3.67 3.73
CA THR A 202 23.56 -3.38 2.44
C THR A 202 23.68 -4.59 1.52
N HIS A 203 23.15 -5.75 1.92
CA HIS A 203 23.29 -7.02 1.17
C HIS A 203 21.94 -7.51 0.62
N GLY A 204 22.00 -8.54 -0.21
CA GLY A 204 20.83 -9.11 -0.86
C GLY A 204 20.14 -8.08 -1.78
N LEU A 205 18.81 -7.99 -1.74
CA LEU A 205 18.07 -7.00 -2.53
C LEU A 205 18.35 -5.55 -2.10
N TRP A 206 18.80 -5.35 -0.85
CA TRP A 206 19.19 -4.03 -0.33
C TRP A 206 20.49 -3.48 -0.90
N ALA A 207 21.27 -4.31 -1.58
CA ALA A 207 22.40 -3.86 -2.41
C ALA A 207 21.94 -3.31 -3.78
N TRP A 208 20.75 -3.69 -4.25
CA TRP A 208 20.21 -3.28 -5.56
C TRP A 208 19.30 -2.04 -5.48
N SER A 209 18.68 -1.83 -4.33
CA SER A 209 17.83 -0.68 -4.03
C SER A 209 17.83 -0.43 -2.52
N ARG A 210 17.71 0.84 -2.11
CA ARG A 210 17.58 1.20 -0.70
C ARG A 210 16.17 0.92 -0.14
N HIS A 211 15.19 0.72 -1.02
CA HIS A 211 13.81 0.40 -0.67
C HIS A 211 13.24 -0.68 -1.61
N PRO A 212 13.84 -1.89 -1.65
CA PRO A 212 13.44 -2.93 -2.60
C PRO A 212 12.03 -3.45 -2.33
N ASN A 213 11.57 -3.49 -1.07
CA ASN A 213 10.21 -3.86 -0.71
C ASN A 213 9.18 -2.89 -1.30
N TYR A 214 9.44 -1.58 -1.30
CA TYR A 214 8.56 -0.60 -1.93
C TYR A 214 8.55 -0.71 -3.45
N PHE A 215 9.69 -1.01 -4.06
CA PHE A 215 9.75 -1.30 -5.48
C PHE A 215 8.89 -2.53 -5.82
N GLY A 216 8.97 -3.59 -5.02
CA GLY A 216 8.14 -4.79 -5.15
C GLY A 216 6.64 -4.47 -5.03
N GLU A 217 6.25 -3.69 -4.03
CA GLU A 217 4.86 -3.26 -3.80
C GLU A 217 4.31 -2.42 -4.98
N ILE A 218 5.09 -1.47 -5.48
CA ILE A 218 4.71 -0.70 -6.67
C ILE A 218 4.53 -1.63 -7.88
N MET A 219 5.44 -2.56 -8.08
CA MET A 219 5.41 -3.47 -9.23
C MET A 219 4.19 -4.40 -9.19
N LEU A 220 3.84 -4.95 -8.03
CA LEU A 220 2.66 -5.80 -7.91
C LEU A 220 1.35 -5.03 -8.15
N TRP A 221 1.23 -3.77 -7.70
CA TRP A 221 0.06 -2.94 -7.99
C TRP A 221 -0.01 -2.49 -9.45
N CYS A 222 1.14 -2.28 -10.11
CA CYS A 222 1.18 -2.15 -11.57
C CYS A 222 0.68 -3.42 -12.25
N GLY A 223 1.05 -4.60 -11.76
CA GLY A 223 0.54 -5.89 -12.24
C GLY A 223 -0.98 -5.99 -12.14
N ILE A 224 -1.57 -5.62 -10.99
CA ILE A 224 -3.02 -5.56 -10.82
C ILE A 224 -3.68 -4.59 -11.83
N ALA A 225 -3.10 -3.41 -12.05
CA ALA A 225 -3.62 -2.45 -13.02
C ALA A 225 -3.59 -3.01 -14.47
N VAL A 226 -2.50 -3.70 -14.83
CA VAL A 226 -2.37 -4.35 -16.16
C VAL A 226 -3.42 -5.44 -16.36
N ILE A 227 -3.68 -6.28 -15.35
CA ILE A 227 -4.75 -7.30 -15.41
C ILE A 227 -6.13 -6.65 -15.53
N SER A 228 -6.36 -5.58 -14.78
CA SER A 228 -7.66 -4.91 -14.67
C SER A 228 -8.02 -4.11 -15.92
N TYR A 229 -7.01 -3.55 -16.61
CA TYR A 229 -7.18 -2.60 -17.70
C TYR A 229 -8.22 -3.00 -18.76
N PRO A 230 -8.23 -4.25 -19.31
CA PRO A 230 -9.16 -4.61 -20.38
C PRO A 230 -10.63 -4.68 -19.97
N ALA A 231 -10.91 -4.75 -18.64
CA ALA A 231 -12.28 -4.79 -18.13
C ALA A 231 -12.83 -3.40 -17.78
N LEU A 232 -12.00 -2.35 -17.80
CA LEU A 232 -12.42 -1.00 -17.45
C LEU A 232 -13.22 -0.36 -18.58
N VAL A 233 -14.38 0.22 -18.26
CA VAL A 233 -15.27 0.86 -19.24
C VAL A 233 -15.47 2.35 -18.92
N GLY A 234 -15.52 3.17 -19.95
CA GLY A 234 -15.80 4.60 -19.82
C GLY A 234 -14.88 5.31 -18.81
N LEU A 235 -15.47 5.99 -17.83
CA LEU A 235 -14.70 6.72 -16.81
C LEU A 235 -13.91 5.83 -15.86
N GLN A 236 -14.18 4.52 -15.80
CA GLN A 236 -13.39 3.59 -14.97
C GLN A 236 -11.90 3.61 -15.30
N ILE A 237 -11.52 4.01 -16.53
CA ILE A 237 -10.11 4.14 -16.92
C ILE A 237 -9.30 5.06 -16.00
N PHE A 238 -9.93 6.06 -15.39
CA PHE A 238 -9.27 6.95 -14.42
C PHE A 238 -8.89 6.25 -13.10
N THR A 239 -9.45 5.06 -12.82
CA THR A 239 -9.01 4.26 -11.66
C THR A 239 -7.60 3.69 -11.82
N LEU A 240 -7.01 3.72 -13.03
CA LEU A 240 -5.59 3.43 -13.27
C LEU A 240 -4.64 4.43 -12.60
N ILE A 241 -5.16 5.47 -11.95
CA ILE A 241 -4.38 6.29 -11.01
C ILE A 241 -3.87 5.48 -9.82
N SER A 242 -4.45 4.30 -9.53
CA SER A 242 -4.10 3.42 -8.41
C SER A 242 -2.58 3.16 -8.28
N PRO A 243 -1.84 2.61 -9.26
CA PRO A 243 -0.40 2.42 -9.12
C PRO A 243 0.38 3.74 -9.00
N ILE A 244 -0.07 4.81 -9.64
CA ILE A 244 0.53 6.16 -9.50
C ILE A 244 0.37 6.64 -8.06
N PHE A 245 -0.80 6.44 -7.48
CA PHE A 245 -1.06 6.77 -6.09
C PHE A 245 -0.13 5.99 -5.14
N VAL A 246 0.07 4.68 -5.38
CA VAL A 246 1.02 3.86 -4.60
C VAL A 246 2.44 4.43 -4.70
N VAL A 247 2.90 4.82 -5.90
CA VAL A 247 4.21 5.47 -6.07
C VAL A 247 4.30 6.74 -5.23
N VAL A 248 3.34 7.66 -5.34
CA VAL A 248 3.31 8.93 -4.59
C VAL A 248 3.27 8.68 -3.09
N LEU A 249 2.44 7.75 -2.66
CA LEU A 249 2.29 7.38 -1.26
C LEU A 249 3.60 6.88 -0.65
N LEU A 250 4.24 5.91 -1.30
CA LEU A 250 5.46 5.27 -0.80
C LEU A 250 6.71 6.15 -0.96
N THR A 251 6.75 7.05 -1.94
CA THR A 251 7.95 7.87 -2.16
C THR A 251 7.87 9.25 -1.52
N ALA A 252 6.73 9.93 -1.62
CA ALA A 252 6.58 11.33 -1.23
C ALA A 252 5.88 11.53 0.13
N ILE A 253 4.88 10.69 0.47
CA ILE A 253 4.02 10.94 1.63
C ILE A 253 4.53 10.21 2.88
N SER A 254 4.68 8.87 2.83
CA SER A 254 4.87 8.07 4.04
C SER A 254 6.14 7.21 4.08
N GLY A 255 6.61 6.71 2.95
CA GLY A 255 7.63 5.66 2.90
C GLY A 255 9.07 6.18 2.86
N VAL A 256 9.61 6.27 1.64
CA VAL A 256 11.02 6.60 1.34
C VAL A 256 11.47 7.86 2.06
N ARG A 257 10.73 8.96 1.92
CA ARG A 257 11.10 10.26 2.51
C ARG A 257 11.35 10.17 4.02
N MET A 258 10.46 9.50 4.74
CA MET A 258 10.61 9.36 6.20
C MET A 258 11.77 8.45 6.58
N LEU A 259 11.98 7.35 5.83
CA LEU A 259 13.06 6.41 6.10
C LEU A 259 14.43 7.00 5.77
N GLU A 260 14.56 7.72 4.65
CA GLU A 260 15.78 8.44 4.30
C GLU A 260 16.13 9.53 5.33
N THR A 261 15.13 10.29 5.80
CA THR A 261 15.33 11.29 6.86
C THR A 261 15.80 10.64 8.17
N ARG A 262 15.21 9.51 8.56
CA ARG A 262 15.65 8.76 9.76
C ARG A 262 17.04 8.17 9.60
N GLY A 263 17.33 7.59 8.44
CA GLY A 263 18.65 7.06 8.11
C GLY A 263 19.72 8.14 8.17
N ASN A 264 19.47 9.29 7.54
CA ASN A 264 20.40 10.43 7.58
C ASN A 264 20.62 10.96 9.00
N ARG A 265 19.58 10.99 9.84
CA ARG A 265 19.72 11.42 11.24
C ARG A 265 20.54 10.45 12.07
N LYS A 266 20.47 9.13 11.76
CA LYS A 266 21.17 8.10 12.54
C LYS A 266 22.59 7.83 12.05
N TRP A 267 22.79 7.83 10.73
CA TRP A 267 24.05 7.41 10.07
C TRP A 267 24.59 8.45 9.10
N GLY A 268 24.10 9.70 9.14
CA GLY A 268 24.47 10.74 8.17
C GLY A 268 25.96 11.06 8.13
N ASP A 269 26.64 10.98 9.26
CA ASP A 269 28.08 11.24 9.41
C ASP A 269 28.94 9.98 9.18
N ASP A 270 28.32 8.82 8.95
CA ASP A 270 29.04 7.56 8.68
C ASP A 270 29.48 7.51 7.20
N PRO A 271 30.80 7.43 6.93
CA PRO A 271 31.34 7.34 5.57
C PRO A 271 30.81 6.11 4.79
N GLU A 272 30.60 4.97 5.46
CA GLU A 272 30.08 3.75 4.83
C GLU A 272 28.63 3.94 4.39
N TYR A 273 27.81 4.59 5.23
CA TYR A 273 26.44 4.92 4.87
C TYR A 273 26.38 5.88 3.68
N GLN A 274 27.23 6.88 3.65
CA GLN A 274 27.30 7.81 2.52
C GLN A 274 27.78 7.12 1.24
N ALA A 275 28.74 6.19 1.34
CA ALA A 275 29.20 5.37 0.21
C ALA A 275 28.07 4.48 -0.31
N TYR A 276 27.35 3.81 0.58
CA TYR A 276 26.16 3.01 0.24
C TYR A 276 25.11 3.84 -0.49
N LYS A 277 24.78 5.03 0.01
CA LYS A 277 23.78 5.91 -0.63
C LYS A 277 24.18 6.37 -2.03
N ARG A 278 25.49 6.61 -2.25
CA ARG A 278 25.99 6.97 -3.59
C ARG A 278 25.97 5.81 -4.57
N ALA A 279 26.19 4.59 -4.07
CA ALA A 279 26.30 3.39 -4.89
C ALA A 279 24.94 2.75 -5.21
N THR A 280 23.93 2.92 -4.31
CA THR A 280 22.68 2.19 -4.36
C THR A 280 21.49 3.13 -4.66
N PRO A 281 20.73 2.87 -5.75
CA PRO A 281 19.54 3.66 -6.10
C PRO A 281 18.51 3.70 -4.98
N VAL A 282 17.71 4.76 -4.94
CA VAL A 282 16.67 4.93 -3.90
C VAL A 282 15.58 3.89 -4.00
N LEU A 283 15.03 3.67 -5.20
CA LEU A 283 13.84 2.86 -5.41
C LEU A 283 14.02 1.81 -6.52
N VAL A 284 14.37 2.24 -7.74
CA VAL A 284 14.52 1.34 -8.88
C VAL A 284 15.69 0.41 -8.63
N MET A 285 15.43 -0.91 -8.74
CA MET A 285 16.48 -1.90 -8.53
C MET A 285 17.48 -1.88 -9.69
N TRP A 286 18.76 -1.75 -9.34
CA TRP A 286 19.86 -1.80 -10.29
C TRP A 286 20.99 -2.67 -9.73
N PRO A 287 21.61 -3.55 -10.54
CA PRO A 287 22.72 -4.37 -10.09
C PRO A 287 23.82 -3.54 -9.42
N PRO A 288 24.33 -3.96 -8.25
CA PRO A 288 25.41 -3.25 -7.59
C PRO A 288 26.63 -3.18 -8.50
N LYS A 289 27.25 -2.01 -8.59
CA LYS A 289 28.52 -1.87 -9.30
C LYS A 289 29.54 -2.79 -8.62
N LYS A 290 30.19 -3.67 -9.39
CA LYS A 290 31.30 -4.46 -8.88
C LYS A 290 32.31 -3.49 -8.27
N SER A 291 32.63 -3.64 -6.98
CA SER A 291 33.72 -2.89 -6.38
C SER A 291 35.00 -3.26 -7.13
N ALA A 292 35.67 -2.27 -7.68
CA ALA A 292 37.00 -2.44 -8.26
C ALA A 292 38.04 -2.61 -7.13
N THR A 293 37.87 -3.63 -6.28
CA THR A 293 38.83 -3.94 -5.22
C THR A 293 38.94 -5.45 -5.08
N SER A 294 39.73 -6.02 -5.97
CA SER A 294 40.44 -7.28 -5.76
C SER A 294 41.58 -7.35 -6.81
N VAL A 295 42.62 -6.60 -6.57
CA VAL A 295 43.97 -6.92 -7.03
C VAL A 295 44.87 -6.84 -5.81
#